data_0ef0a3c0451d6f709ce8188a51ade9c3
#
_entry.id   0ef0a3c0451d6f709ce8188a51ade9c3
#
_cell.length_a   1.000
_cell.length_b   1.000
_cell.length_c   1.000
_cell.angle_alpha   90.00
_cell.angle_beta   90.00
_cell.angle_gamma   90.00
#
_symmetry.space_group_name_H-M   'P 1'
#
loop_
_entity.id
_entity.type
_entity.pdbx_description
1 polymer ?
#
loop_
_entity_poly.entity_id
_entity_poly.type
_entity_poly.pdbx_seq_one_letter_code
_entity_poly.pdbx_strand_id
1 'polypeptide(L)'
;MSFQLNNTQQMAMHDSLYNLTEREMKHLMSSWAETFSKKIFPFIKEDRFSILYSDNPASRPNNPVNVYFGLLILRDIFNQSDEEALNSLMFDIRYQHALHTTSFQEQPISKNSLTNFRAAAYRYNQEHGIDLIQEEIESQAKTFSKLLKIDGKTVRMDSLMISSSCRKLSRLEIIYSTVSRLIKVIDKNTTLAEYFKPYLDESHYNDTIYRSRDKDLNTKIKKVLKDGVRLYSIYRKDKEIRRTKEFKLLARMLKEQKGKSSKHISPDSLQNPTDPDATYRKKGKKKHIGYTANIIEKFDDKNRMIEGYDLQKNTYSDQK
;
A
#
# COMPACT_ATOMS: atom_id res chain seq x y z
N MET A 1 18.06 11.79 6.92
CA MET A 1 18.19 11.30 8.31
C MET A 1 19.21 10.18 8.29
N SER A 2 20.12 10.12 9.27
CA SER A 2 21.05 9.00 9.45
C SER A 2 20.38 7.89 10.26
N PHE A 3 20.74 6.63 9.95
CA PHE A 3 20.23 5.49 10.69
C PHE A 3 20.92 5.38 12.05
N GLN A 4 20.12 5.20 13.08
CA GLN A 4 20.57 4.86 14.43
C GLN A 4 19.60 3.84 15.03
N LEU A 5 20.16 2.80 15.64
CA LEU A 5 19.38 1.81 16.38
C LEU A 5 18.74 2.44 17.61
N ASN A 6 17.54 2.00 17.92
CA ASN A 6 16.83 2.43 19.11
C ASN A 6 17.40 1.74 20.37
N ASN A 7 18.34 2.40 21.04
CA ASN A 7 18.92 1.93 22.31
C ASN A 7 18.06 2.36 23.50
N THR A 8 16.79 2.02 23.54
CA THR A 8 15.85 2.36 24.62
C THR A 8 16.12 1.66 25.96
N GLN A 9 17.25 0.99 26.10
CA GLN A 9 17.61 0.31 27.35
C GLN A 9 18.23 1.23 28.41
N GLN A 10 18.44 2.52 28.13
CA GLN A 10 18.85 3.48 29.14
C GLN A 10 17.66 3.84 30.03
N MET A 11 17.80 3.57 31.32
CA MET A 11 16.84 4.04 32.34
C MET A 11 16.83 5.58 32.32
N ALA A 12 15.74 6.16 31.88
CA ALA A 12 15.55 7.61 31.91
C ALA A 12 15.10 8.05 33.30
N MET A 13 15.59 9.22 33.77
CA MET A 13 15.17 9.79 35.04
C MET A 13 13.66 10.12 35.08
N HIS A 14 13.03 10.28 33.92
CA HIS A 14 11.60 10.54 33.78
C HIS A 14 10.98 9.41 32.95
N ASP A 15 10.28 8.51 33.63
CA ASP A 15 9.48 7.47 32.97
C ASP A 15 8.05 7.58 33.50
N SER A 16 7.07 7.61 32.60
CA SER A 16 5.67 7.72 32.96
C SER A 16 5.16 6.56 33.81
N LEU A 17 5.87 5.42 33.80
CA LEU A 17 5.55 4.28 34.66
C LEU A 17 5.73 4.59 36.14
N TYR A 18 6.65 5.51 36.52
CA TYR A 18 6.86 5.89 37.93
C TYR A 18 5.67 6.61 38.56
N ASN A 19 4.78 7.15 37.75
CA ASN A 19 3.58 7.82 38.23
C ASN A 19 2.40 6.88 38.46
N LEU A 20 2.55 5.57 38.12
CA LEU A 20 1.49 4.59 38.30
C LEU A 20 1.46 4.08 39.74
N THR A 21 0.26 3.92 40.28
CA THR A 21 0.03 3.23 41.56
C THR A 21 0.30 1.72 41.39
N GLU A 22 0.53 1.02 42.48
CA GLU A 22 0.72 -0.46 42.47
C GLU A 22 -0.44 -1.19 41.77
N ARG A 23 -1.66 -0.71 41.99
CA ARG A 23 -2.86 -1.28 41.35
C ARG A 23 -2.82 -1.10 39.83
N GLU A 24 -2.52 0.09 39.36
CA GLU A 24 -2.42 0.40 37.93
C GLU A 24 -1.28 -0.36 37.27
N MET A 25 -0.13 -0.45 37.92
CA MET A 25 1.00 -1.25 37.46
C MET A 25 0.61 -2.72 37.32
N LYS A 26 -0.09 -3.30 38.31
CA LYS A 26 -0.57 -4.68 38.23
C LYS A 26 -1.51 -4.90 37.05
N HIS A 27 -2.41 -3.95 36.77
CA HIS A 27 -3.29 -4.01 35.60
C HIS A 27 -2.50 -3.89 34.29
N LEU A 28 -1.53 -3.00 34.21
CA LEU A 28 -0.66 -2.87 33.03
C LEU A 28 0.09 -4.17 32.75
N MET A 29 0.74 -4.75 33.77
CA MET A 29 1.53 -5.99 33.65
C MET A 29 0.66 -7.24 33.35
N SER A 30 -0.63 -7.20 33.62
CA SER A 30 -1.57 -8.26 33.24
C SER A 30 -2.23 -8.03 31.87
N SER A 31 -1.95 -6.92 31.21
CA SER A 31 -2.57 -6.55 29.94
C SER A 31 -1.82 -7.14 28.72
N TRP A 32 -2.41 -6.99 27.55
CA TRP A 32 -1.78 -7.34 26.26
C TRP A 32 -0.45 -6.59 26.03
N ALA A 33 -0.32 -5.38 26.60
CA ALA A 33 0.84 -4.52 26.40
C ALA A 33 2.12 -5.15 26.95
N GLU A 34 2.05 -5.84 28.08
CA GLU A 34 3.18 -6.58 28.65
C GLU A 34 3.63 -7.74 27.75
N THR A 35 2.66 -8.47 27.20
CA THR A 35 2.96 -9.55 26.24
C THR A 35 3.62 -9.00 24.99
N PHE A 36 3.14 -7.89 24.46
CA PHE A 36 3.71 -7.23 23.29
C PHE A 36 5.13 -6.72 23.60
N SER A 37 5.30 -6.01 24.70
CA SER A 37 6.57 -5.44 25.16
C SER A 37 7.66 -6.51 25.29
N LYS A 38 7.33 -7.67 25.86
CA LYS A 38 8.33 -8.73 26.13
C LYS A 38 8.51 -9.73 25.01
N LYS A 39 7.47 -10.01 24.23
CA LYS A 39 7.48 -11.14 23.29
C LYS A 39 7.40 -10.74 21.82
N ILE A 40 7.05 -9.48 21.51
CA ILE A 40 6.92 -9.02 20.12
C ILE A 40 7.94 -7.93 19.82
N PHE A 41 7.88 -6.83 20.56
CA PHE A 41 8.68 -5.65 20.30
C PHE A 41 10.21 -5.91 20.23
N PRO A 42 10.83 -6.72 21.14
CA PRO A 42 12.28 -6.98 21.10
C PRO A 42 12.74 -7.78 19.86
N PHE A 43 11.84 -8.42 19.15
CA PHE A 43 12.15 -9.19 17.94
C PHE A 43 12.03 -8.40 16.65
N ILE A 44 11.60 -7.13 16.71
CA ILE A 44 11.58 -6.23 15.55
C ILE A 44 13.01 -5.84 15.19
N LYS A 45 13.45 -6.25 14.00
CA LYS A 45 14.80 -6.01 13.51
C LYS A 45 14.89 -4.69 12.77
N GLU A 46 15.45 -3.68 13.39
CA GLU A 46 15.63 -2.35 12.80
C GLU A 46 16.68 -2.33 11.69
N ASP A 47 17.74 -3.12 11.80
CA ASP A 47 18.88 -3.14 10.88
C ASP A 47 18.46 -3.28 9.42
N ARG A 48 17.41 -4.06 9.16
CA ARG A 48 16.83 -4.29 7.84
C ARG A 48 16.42 -2.99 7.15
N PHE A 49 15.98 -2.02 7.94
CA PHE A 49 15.49 -0.75 7.43
C PHE A 49 16.59 0.32 7.30
N SER A 50 17.83 0.02 7.69
CA SER A 50 18.95 0.97 7.61
C SER A 50 19.13 1.54 6.21
N ILE A 51 18.91 0.72 5.19
CA ILE A 51 19.03 1.07 3.77
C ILE A 51 18.06 2.20 3.31
N LEU A 52 17.01 2.48 4.09
CA LEU A 52 16.08 3.58 3.83
C LEU A 52 16.62 4.95 4.27
N TYR A 53 17.75 4.97 4.94
CA TYR A 53 18.33 6.14 5.56
C TYR A 53 19.70 6.48 4.97
N SER A 54 20.18 7.68 5.26
CA SER A 54 21.47 8.16 4.76
C SER A 54 22.63 7.68 5.65
N ASP A 55 23.75 7.35 5.04
CA ASP A 55 25.01 7.03 5.75
C ASP A 55 25.72 8.29 6.30
N ASN A 56 25.21 9.49 6.03
CA ASN A 56 25.80 10.74 6.51
C ASN A 56 25.52 10.94 8.02
N PRO A 57 26.52 10.79 8.90
CA PRO A 57 26.36 10.89 10.35
C PRO A 57 26.00 12.31 10.83
N ALA A 58 26.25 13.34 10.00
CA ALA A 58 25.91 14.73 10.32
C ALA A 58 24.42 15.03 10.10
N SER A 59 23.64 14.13 9.49
CA SER A 59 22.21 14.33 9.33
C SER A 59 21.46 13.97 10.61
N ARG A 60 20.28 14.58 10.78
CA ARG A 60 19.40 14.29 11.93
C ARG A 60 19.16 12.78 12.04
N PRO A 61 19.23 12.20 13.26
CA PRO A 61 18.87 10.80 13.49
C PRO A 61 17.46 10.47 13.03
N ASN A 62 17.24 9.21 12.67
CA ASN A 62 15.89 8.70 12.39
C ASN A 62 15.07 8.63 13.69
N ASN A 63 13.76 8.63 13.54
CA ASN A 63 12.88 8.16 14.60
C ASN A 63 13.04 6.64 14.74
N PRO A 64 12.80 6.06 15.92
CA PRO A 64 12.94 4.63 16.15
C PRO A 64 12.12 3.78 15.20
N VAL A 65 12.76 2.95 14.39
CA VAL A 65 12.09 2.15 13.35
C VAL A 65 11.25 1.04 13.95
N ASN A 66 11.72 0.42 15.04
CA ASN A 66 10.95 -0.58 15.76
C ASN A 66 9.63 -0.02 16.32
N VAL A 67 9.59 1.27 16.70
CA VAL A 67 8.37 1.93 17.16
C VAL A 67 7.42 2.15 15.98
N TYR A 68 7.91 2.53 14.79
CA TYR A 68 7.06 2.60 13.58
C TYR A 68 6.41 1.25 13.29
N PHE A 69 7.22 0.20 13.24
CA PHE A 69 6.75 -1.13 12.88
C PHE A 69 5.81 -1.70 13.95
N GLY A 70 6.17 -1.55 15.23
CA GLY A 70 5.32 -1.95 16.35
C GLY A 70 3.98 -1.23 16.37
N LEU A 71 3.97 0.08 16.08
CA LEU A 71 2.73 0.85 15.98
C LEU A 71 1.84 0.37 14.82
N LEU A 72 2.42 0.03 13.67
CA LEU A 72 1.67 -0.55 12.55
C LEU A 72 1.04 -1.89 12.93
N ILE A 73 1.75 -2.75 13.65
CA ILE A 73 1.19 -4.02 14.15
C ILE A 73 0.01 -3.76 15.10
N LEU A 74 0.17 -2.86 16.08
CA LEU A 74 -0.89 -2.54 17.03
C LEU A 74 -2.10 -1.92 16.35
N ARG A 75 -1.88 -1.00 15.40
CA ARG A 75 -2.94 -0.41 14.57
C ARG A 75 -3.81 -1.49 13.92
N ASP A 76 -3.18 -2.49 13.31
CA ASP A 76 -3.89 -3.54 12.59
C ASP A 76 -4.57 -4.53 13.55
N ILE A 77 -3.94 -4.87 14.70
CA ILE A 77 -4.55 -5.71 15.74
C ILE A 77 -5.84 -5.08 16.27
N PHE A 78 -5.83 -3.75 16.50
CA PHE A 78 -6.97 -3.04 17.06
C PHE A 78 -7.88 -2.39 16.00
N ASN A 79 -7.62 -2.64 14.70
CA ASN A 79 -8.38 -2.12 13.56
C ASN A 79 -8.55 -0.58 13.62
N GLN A 80 -7.48 0.11 13.93
CA GLN A 80 -7.43 1.57 14.06
C GLN A 80 -7.00 2.23 12.76
N SER A 81 -7.40 3.48 12.57
CA SER A 81 -6.79 4.39 11.60
C SER A 81 -5.39 4.83 12.07
N ASP A 82 -4.58 5.39 11.16
CA ASP A 82 -3.27 5.95 11.52
C ASP A 82 -3.39 7.03 12.61
N GLU A 83 -4.45 7.84 12.57
CA GLU A 83 -4.68 8.90 13.53
C GLU A 83 -5.06 8.37 14.92
N GLU A 84 -5.92 7.36 14.98
CA GLU A 84 -6.30 6.70 16.24
C GLU A 84 -5.09 5.99 16.87
N ALA A 85 -4.26 5.30 16.07
CA ALA A 85 -3.06 4.65 16.58
C ALA A 85 -2.03 5.64 17.13
N LEU A 86 -1.85 6.79 16.47
CA LEU A 86 -0.99 7.86 16.95
C LEU A 86 -1.53 8.51 18.23
N ASN A 87 -2.84 8.72 18.31
CA ASN A 87 -3.49 9.21 19.54
C ASN A 87 -3.33 8.20 20.68
N SER A 88 -3.46 6.89 20.39
CA SER A 88 -3.21 5.84 21.37
C SER A 88 -1.75 5.85 21.85
N LEU A 89 -0.78 6.03 20.95
CA LEU A 89 0.64 6.17 21.33
C LEU A 89 0.86 7.41 22.23
N MET A 90 0.19 8.52 21.96
CA MET A 90 0.31 9.76 22.74
C MET A 90 -0.27 9.64 24.15
N PHE A 91 -1.44 9.03 24.28
CA PHE A 91 -2.27 9.16 25.49
C PHE A 91 -2.51 7.84 26.25
N ASP A 92 -2.25 6.66 25.63
CA ASP A 92 -2.45 5.37 26.28
C ASP A 92 -1.11 4.78 26.77
N ILE A 93 -0.94 4.71 28.08
CA ILE A 93 0.25 4.15 28.71
C ILE A 93 0.54 2.70 28.28
N ARG A 94 -0.49 1.94 27.88
CA ARG A 94 -0.32 0.57 27.39
C ARG A 94 0.42 0.55 26.05
N TYR A 95 0.11 1.49 25.14
CA TYR A 95 0.85 1.65 23.87
C TYR A 95 2.29 2.06 24.11
N GLN A 96 2.51 3.03 25.02
CA GLN A 96 3.84 3.48 25.38
C GLN A 96 4.67 2.36 26.02
N HIS A 97 4.07 1.57 26.91
CA HIS A 97 4.71 0.41 27.51
C HIS A 97 5.02 -0.68 26.47
N ALA A 98 4.07 -0.99 25.60
CA ALA A 98 4.24 -1.98 24.53
C ALA A 98 5.37 -1.64 23.56
N LEU A 99 5.56 -0.34 23.27
CA LEU A 99 6.53 0.17 22.30
C LEU A 99 7.80 0.75 22.94
N HIS A 100 7.98 0.60 24.26
CA HIS A 100 9.13 1.08 25.03
C HIS A 100 9.35 2.61 24.88
N THR A 101 8.26 3.38 24.86
CA THR A 101 8.32 4.85 24.74
C THR A 101 7.88 5.60 25.99
N THR A 102 7.74 4.93 27.12
CA THR A 102 7.32 5.52 28.41
C THR A 102 8.27 6.58 28.95
N SER A 103 9.54 6.52 28.56
CA SER A 103 10.59 7.46 28.94
C SER A 103 10.80 8.62 27.95
N PHE A 104 10.06 8.66 26.86
CA PHE A 104 10.14 9.76 25.90
C PHE A 104 9.37 10.96 26.42
N GLN A 105 9.99 12.14 26.43
CA GLN A 105 9.32 13.40 26.78
C GLN A 105 8.23 13.75 25.76
N GLU A 106 8.51 13.49 24.49
CA GLU A 106 7.56 13.62 23.37
C GLU A 106 7.55 12.34 22.57
N GLN A 107 6.37 11.86 22.21
CA GLN A 107 6.29 10.62 21.42
C GLN A 107 6.94 10.80 20.04
N PRO A 108 7.77 9.84 19.59
CA PRO A 108 8.71 10.05 18.49
C PRO A 108 8.03 10.07 17.11
N ILE A 109 6.77 9.65 17.00
CA ILE A 109 6.10 9.45 15.72
C ILE A 109 5.00 10.47 15.49
N SER A 110 5.07 11.18 14.36
CA SER A 110 4.00 12.01 13.82
C SER A 110 3.33 11.34 12.62
N LYS A 111 2.14 11.83 12.23
CA LYS A 111 1.41 11.36 11.04
C LYS A 111 2.27 11.42 9.77
N ASN A 112 3.00 12.51 9.59
CA ASN A 112 3.88 12.69 8.43
C ASN A 112 5.07 11.72 8.47
N SER A 113 5.66 11.48 9.63
CA SER A 113 6.80 10.57 9.76
C SER A 113 6.41 9.13 9.50
N LEU A 114 5.24 8.68 9.97
CA LEU A 114 4.70 7.35 9.69
C LEU A 114 4.41 7.16 8.19
N THR A 115 3.79 8.16 7.55
CA THR A 115 3.52 8.14 6.11
C THR A 115 4.81 8.11 5.30
N ASN A 116 5.82 8.90 5.69
CA ASN A 116 7.11 8.96 5.00
C ASN A 116 7.87 7.64 5.13
N PHE A 117 7.82 6.97 6.29
CA PHE A 117 8.43 5.65 6.48
C PHE A 117 7.82 4.62 5.51
N ARG A 118 6.50 4.51 5.45
CA ARG A 118 5.82 3.61 4.51
C ARG A 118 6.12 3.94 3.05
N ALA A 119 6.14 5.24 2.70
CA ALA A 119 6.45 5.68 1.35
C ALA A 119 7.90 5.38 0.96
N ALA A 120 8.85 5.43 1.91
CA ALA A 120 10.24 5.07 1.67
C ALA A 120 10.37 3.55 1.44
N ALA A 121 9.75 2.72 2.28
CA ALA A 121 9.73 1.27 2.11
C ALA A 121 9.09 0.86 0.77
N TYR A 122 7.96 1.49 0.39
CA TYR A 122 7.31 1.25 -0.89
C TYR A 122 8.18 1.63 -2.08
N ARG A 123 8.86 2.79 -2.05
CA ARG A 123 9.79 3.20 -3.13
C ARG A 123 10.94 2.22 -3.28
N TYR A 124 11.51 1.78 -2.17
CA TYR A 124 12.57 0.78 -2.17
C TYR A 124 12.12 -0.52 -2.81
N ASN A 125 10.91 -0.99 -2.49
CA ASN A 125 10.31 -2.15 -3.15
C ASN A 125 10.13 -1.94 -4.67
N GLN A 126 9.66 -0.76 -5.10
CA GLN A 126 9.51 -0.47 -6.54
C GLN A 126 10.84 -0.42 -7.31
N GLU A 127 11.92 0.00 -6.67
CA GLU A 127 13.24 0.15 -7.28
C GLU A 127 14.05 -1.15 -7.28
N HIS A 128 13.93 -1.93 -6.20
CA HIS A 128 14.78 -3.12 -5.95
C HIS A 128 14.01 -4.44 -5.95
N GLY A 129 12.68 -4.42 -5.94
CA GLY A 129 11.86 -5.62 -5.87
C GLY A 129 11.87 -6.32 -4.50
N ILE A 130 12.30 -5.62 -3.44
CA ILE A 130 12.41 -6.15 -2.09
C ILE A 130 11.41 -5.43 -1.17
N ASP A 131 10.47 -6.17 -0.60
CA ASP A 131 9.52 -5.65 0.38
C ASP A 131 10.05 -5.86 1.81
N LEU A 132 10.69 -4.81 2.36
CA LEU A 132 11.29 -4.85 3.70
C LEU A 132 10.26 -5.09 4.80
N ILE A 133 9.02 -4.62 4.62
CA ILE A 133 7.94 -4.84 5.60
C ILE A 133 7.50 -6.30 5.57
N GLN A 134 7.32 -6.88 4.39
CA GLN A 134 6.99 -8.29 4.25
C GLN A 134 8.08 -9.18 4.84
N GLU A 135 9.35 -8.91 4.52
CA GLU A 135 10.47 -9.68 5.07
C GLU A 135 10.53 -9.63 6.60
N GLU A 136 10.20 -8.49 7.21
CA GLU A 136 10.14 -8.38 8.67
C GLU A 136 8.97 -9.17 9.26
N ILE A 137 7.79 -9.11 8.67
CA ILE A 137 6.62 -9.90 9.08
C ILE A 137 6.95 -11.40 9.02
N GLU A 138 7.54 -11.87 7.92
CA GLU A 138 7.93 -13.27 7.76
C GLU A 138 9.01 -13.70 8.77
N SER A 139 9.97 -12.82 9.07
CA SER A 139 11.00 -13.06 10.08
C SER A 139 10.39 -13.24 11.46
N GLN A 140 9.43 -12.39 11.81
CA GLN A 140 8.70 -12.50 13.09
C GLN A 140 7.82 -13.75 13.13
N ALA A 141 7.08 -14.06 12.06
CA ALA A 141 6.28 -15.26 11.97
C ALA A 141 7.12 -16.52 12.20
N LYS A 142 8.32 -16.62 11.61
CA LYS A 142 9.26 -17.71 11.84
C LYS A 142 9.72 -17.79 13.31
N THR A 143 9.96 -16.64 13.94
CA THR A 143 10.35 -16.57 15.36
C THR A 143 9.21 -17.05 16.26
N PHE A 144 7.99 -16.60 16.04
CA PHE A 144 6.81 -17.02 16.81
C PHE A 144 6.44 -18.48 16.58
N SER A 145 6.57 -18.99 15.35
CA SER A 145 6.37 -20.42 15.06
C SER A 145 7.27 -21.29 15.93
N LYS A 146 8.56 -20.89 16.09
CA LYS A 146 9.48 -21.59 16.99
C LYS A 146 9.09 -21.46 18.46
N LEU A 147 8.71 -20.26 18.92
CA LEU A 147 8.28 -20.02 20.30
C LEU A 147 7.02 -20.81 20.66
N LEU A 148 6.07 -20.91 19.75
CA LEU A 148 4.84 -21.66 19.90
C LEU A 148 5.01 -23.18 19.68
N LYS A 149 6.23 -23.59 19.27
CA LYS A 149 6.57 -24.99 18.96
C LYS A 149 5.62 -25.62 17.92
N ILE A 150 5.19 -24.81 16.95
CA ILE A 150 4.33 -25.32 15.88
C ILE A 150 5.16 -26.28 15.03
N ASP A 151 4.81 -27.56 15.01
CA ASP A 151 5.49 -28.58 14.22
C ASP A 151 5.12 -28.40 12.75
N GLY A 152 6.07 -27.88 11.98
CA GLY A 152 5.88 -27.44 10.59
C GLY A 152 5.53 -28.51 9.56
N LYS A 153 5.01 -29.66 9.95
CA LYS A 153 4.68 -30.76 9.02
C LYS A 153 3.40 -30.50 8.22
N THR A 154 2.49 -29.70 8.73
CA THR A 154 1.22 -29.42 8.06
C THR A 154 1.15 -27.95 7.64
N VAL A 155 1.07 -27.73 6.34
CA VAL A 155 0.96 -26.42 5.72
C VAL A 155 -0.30 -26.38 4.86
N ARG A 156 -1.07 -25.31 5.01
CA ARG A 156 -2.24 -25.04 4.17
C ARG A 156 -2.02 -23.75 3.41
N MET A 157 -2.36 -23.74 2.13
CA MET A 157 -2.41 -22.54 1.32
C MET A 157 -3.85 -22.23 0.93
N ASP A 158 -4.27 -21.00 1.11
CA ASP A 158 -5.59 -20.51 0.69
C ASP A 158 -5.45 -19.18 -0.06
N SER A 159 -6.32 -18.97 -1.04
CA SER A 159 -6.30 -17.79 -1.89
C SER A 159 -7.50 -16.90 -1.61
N LEU A 160 -7.25 -15.68 -1.18
CA LEU A 160 -8.26 -14.65 -0.95
C LEU A 160 -8.29 -13.63 -2.08
N MET A 161 -9.48 -13.25 -2.53
CA MET A 161 -9.64 -12.15 -3.49
C MET A 161 -9.74 -10.82 -2.75
N ILE A 162 -8.78 -9.94 -3.00
CA ILE A 162 -8.73 -8.58 -2.47
C ILE A 162 -9.28 -7.64 -3.55
N SER A 163 -10.38 -6.97 -3.25
CA SER A 163 -10.94 -5.97 -4.16
C SER A 163 -10.13 -4.69 -4.14
N SER A 164 -9.89 -4.12 -5.34
CA SER A 164 -9.39 -2.75 -5.43
C SER A 164 -10.37 -1.79 -4.76
N SER A 165 -9.86 -0.81 -4.00
CA SER A 165 -10.65 0.26 -3.39
C SER A 165 -11.19 1.26 -4.43
N CYS A 166 -10.73 1.18 -5.67
CA CYS A 166 -11.13 2.07 -6.72
C CYS A 166 -12.54 1.74 -7.26
N ARG A 167 -13.28 2.78 -7.62
CA ARG A 167 -14.58 2.63 -8.30
C ARG A 167 -14.43 1.81 -9.58
N LYS A 168 -15.37 0.89 -9.82
CA LYS A 168 -15.46 0.15 -11.09
C LYS A 168 -15.86 1.12 -12.21
N LEU A 169 -15.08 1.12 -13.28
CA LEU A 169 -15.30 1.97 -14.44
C LEU A 169 -15.79 1.15 -15.63
N SER A 170 -16.65 1.76 -16.46
CA SER A 170 -16.98 1.24 -17.77
C SER A 170 -15.78 1.37 -18.72
N ARG A 171 -15.77 0.63 -19.82
CA ARG A 171 -14.72 0.73 -20.85
C ARG A 171 -14.51 2.15 -21.35
N LEU A 172 -15.59 2.87 -21.62
CA LEU A 172 -15.52 4.26 -22.06
C LEU A 172 -14.92 5.16 -20.99
N GLU A 173 -15.30 4.97 -19.72
CA GLU A 173 -14.75 5.73 -18.59
C GLU A 173 -13.25 5.48 -18.40
N ILE A 174 -12.78 4.23 -18.54
CA ILE A 174 -11.35 3.90 -18.44
C ILE A 174 -10.55 4.66 -19.51
N ILE A 175 -11.01 4.60 -20.76
CA ILE A 175 -10.35 5.26 -21.89
C ILE A 175 -10.38 6.78 -21.72
N TYR A 176 -11.53 7.35 -21.40
CA TYR A 176 -11.71 8.79 -21.18
C TYR A 176 -10.83 9.29 -20.01
N SER A 177 -10.89 8.61 -18.86
CA SER A 177 -10.14 9.02 -17.68
C SER A 177 -8.62 8.94 -17.91
N THR A 178 -8.15 7.96 -18.68
CA THR A 178 -6.74 7.85 -19.04
C THR A 178 -6.29 9.01 -19.92
N VAL A 179 -7.09 9.38 -20.93
CA VAL A 179 -6.83 10.51 -21.83
C VAL A 179 -6.88 11.84 -21.06
N SER A 180 -7.95 12.07 -20.29
CA SER A 180 -8.14 13.31 -19.52
C SER A 180 -7.05 13.55 -18.48
N ARG A 181 -6.56 12.50 -17.82
CA ARG A 181 -5.45 12.63 -16.83
C ARG A 181 -4.17 13.12 -17.49
N LEU A 182 -3.80 12.57 -18.65
CA LEU A 182 -2.63 13.05 -19.36
C LEU A 182 -2.82 14.48 -19.84
N ILE A 183 -4.00 14.84 -20.34
CA ILE A 183 -4.30 16.21 -20.76
C ILE A 183 -4.10 17.18 -19.59
N LYS A 184 -4.59 16.87 -18.39
CA LYS A 184 -4.38 17.69 -17.19
C LYS A 184 -2.93 17.83 -16.79
N VAL A 185 -2.10 16.80 -17.02
CA VAL A 185 -0.65 16.86 -16.77
C VAL A 185 0.03 17.74 -17.82
N ILE A 186 -0.35 17.62 -19.08
CA ILE A 186 0.20 18.45 -20.16
C ILE A 186 -0.14 19.92 -19.95
N ASP A 187 -1.38 20.23 -19.64
CA ASP A 187 -1.86 21.60 -19.40
C ASP A 187 -1.11 22.32 -18.26
N LYS A 188 -0.68 21.56 -17.24
CA LYS A 188 0.11 22.09 -16.12
C LYS A 188 1.58 22.31 -16.45
N ASN A 189 2.16 21.54 -17.36
CA ASN A 189 3.61 21.51 -17.57
C ASN A 189 4.05 22.10 -18.90
N THR A 190 3.14 22.21 -19.88
CA THR A 190 3.45 22.70 -21.22
C THR A 190 2.21 23.24 -21.92
N THR A 191 2.36 23.77 -23.12
CA THR A 191 1.24 24.30 -23.90
C THR A 191 0.36 23.17 -24.43
N LEU A 192 -0.91 23.14 -23.99
CA LEU A 192 -1.89 22.19 -24.46
C LEU A 192 -2.43 22.62 -25.83
N ALA A 193 -2.50 21.69 -26.80
CA ALA A 193 -3.13 21.95 -28.09
C ALA A 193 -4.64 22.22 -27.88
N GLU A 194 -5.14 23.28 -28.55
CA GLU A 194 -6.51 23.81 -28.44
C GLU A 194 -7.59 22.72 -28.56
N TYR A 195 -7.38 21.77 -29.44
CA TYR A 195 -8.27 20.63 -29.69
C TYR A 195 -8.59 19.82 -28.41
N PHE A 196 -7.71 19.79 -27.41
CA PHE A 196 -7.88 18.99 -26.19
C PHE A 196 -8.45 19.78 -25.01
N LYS A 197 -8.61 21.09 -25.12
CA LYS A 197 -9.18 21.91 -24.04
C LYS A 197 -10.55 21.45 -23.54
N PRO A 198 -11.47 20.93 -24.39
CA PRO A 198 -12.75 20.41 -23.92
C PRO A 198 -12.64 19.32 -22.84
N TYR A 199 -11.54 18.54 -22.83
CA TYR A 199 -11.32 17.51 -21.81
C TYR A 199 -11.01 18.08 -20.39
N LEU A 200 -10.74 19.36 -20.28
CA LEU A 200 -10.57 20.05 -19.00
C LEU A 200 -11.91 20.44 -18.38
N ASP A 201 -12.97 20.50 -19.18
CA ASP A 201 -14.31 20.87 -18.76
C ASP A 201 -15.09 19.65 -18.24
N GLU A 202 -15.73 19.81 -17.09
CA GLU A 202 -16.59 18.78 -16.49
C GLU A 202 -17.82 18.47 -17.32
N SER A 203 -18.35 19.47 -18.04
CA SER A 203 -19.47 19.28 -18.95
C SER A 203 -19.16 18.27 -20.04
N HIS A 204 -17.95 18.31 -20.61
CA HIS A 204 -17.50 17.36 -21.63
C HIS A 204 -17.44 15.91 -21.10
N TYR A 205 -17.05 15.73 -19.83
CA TYR A 205 -17.10 14.42 -19.17
C TYR A 205 -18.55 13.93 -19.08
N ASN A 206 -19.46 14.79 -18.58
CA ASN A 206 -20.86 14.44 -18.41
C ASN A 206 -21.53 14.08 -19.74
N ASP A 207 -21.29 14.82 -20.82
CA ASP A 207 -21.82 14.56 -22.15
C ASP A 207 -21.25 13.28 -22.78
N THR A 208 -19.99 12.99 -22.50
CA THR A 208 -19.35 11.80 -23.07
C THR A 208 -19.76 10.54 -22.33
N ILE A 209 -19.82 10.56 -21.00
CA ILE A 209 -20.02 9.37 -20.17
C ILE A 209 -21.50 9.18 -19.79
N TYR A 210 -22.11 10.14 -19.10
CA TYR A 210 -23.45 9.96 -18.53
C TYR A 210 -24.59 10.08 -19.55
N ARG A 211 -24.43 10.92 -20.57
CA ARG A 211 -25.43 11.10 -21.64
C ARG A 211 -25.22 10.15 -22.82
N SER A 212 -24.56 8.99 -22.56
CA SER A 212 -24.34 7.98 -23.60
C SER A 212 -25.53 7.00 -23.66
N ARG A 213 -26.17 6.89 -24.82
CA ARG A 213 -27.08 5.78 -25.13
C ARG A 213 -26.26 4.58 -25.64
N ASP A 214 -26.75 3.37 -25.45
CA ASP A 214 -26.02 2.14 -25.86
C ASP A 214 -25.66 2.13 -27.35
N LYS A 215 -26.51 2.72 -28.19
CA LYS A 215 -26.30 2.84 -29.66
C LYS A 215 -25.05 3.69 -29.98
N ASP A 216 -24.74 4.69 -29.18
CA ASP A 216 -23.64 5.64 -29.44
C ASP A 216 -22.32 5.23 -28.78
N LEU A 217 -22.35 4.22 -27.91
CA LEU A 217 -21.22 3.82 -27.09
C LEU A 217 -19.96 3.49 -27.91
N ASN A 218 -20.11 2.69 -28.97
CA ASN A 218 -19.02 2.31 -29.85
C ASN A 218 -18.44 3.50 -30.61
N THR A 219 -19.26 4.44 -31.02
CA THR A 219 -18.83 5.67 -31.71
C THR A 219 -18.03 6.56 -30.77
N LYS A 220 -18.51 6.74 -29.53
CA LYS A 220 -17.82 7.50 -28.50
C LYS A 220 -16.47 6.86 -28.11
N ILE A 221 -16.44 5.53 -27.93
CA ILE A 221 -15.17 4.79 -27.68
C ILE A 221 -14.17 5.04 -28.80
N LYS A 222 -14.59 4.91 -30.06
CA LYS A 222 -13.72 5.15 -31.23
C LYS A 222 -13.21 6.59 -31.26
N LYS A 223 -14.07 7.58 -30.95
CA LYS A 223 -13.69 8.98 -30.89
C LYS A 223 -12.61 9.23 -29.83
N VAL A 224 -12.85 8.82 -28.59
CA VAL A 224 -11.90 9.05 -27.48
C VAL A 224 -10.59 8.27 -27.71
N LEU A 225 -10.63 7.06 -28.29
CA LEU A 225 -9.42 6.33 -28.69
C LEU A 225 -8.63 7.09 -29.77
N LYS A 226 -9.30 7.66 -30.77
CA LYS A 226 -8.66 8.49 -31.81
C LYS A 226 -7.97 9.71 -31.19
N ASP A 227 -8.64 10.37 -30.24
CA ASP A 227 -8.09 11.49 -29.50
C ASP A 227 -6.86 11.06 -28.67
N GLY A 228 -6.92 9.90 -28.02
CA GLY A 228 -5.78 9.31 -27.32
C GLY A 228 -4.59 9.02 -28.24
N VAL A 229 -4.83 8.46 -29.43
CA VAL A 229 -3.77 8.23 -30.45
C VAL A 229 -3.15 9.54 -30.91
N ARG A 230 -3.99 10.57 -31.17
CA ARG A 230 -3.53 11.90 -31.55
C ARG A 230 -2.69 12.53 -30.46
N LEU A 231 -3.14 12.46 -29.19
CA LEU A 231 -2.41 12.96 -28.03
C LEU A 231 -1.05 12.28 -27.90
N TYR A 232 -1.01 10.95 -27.98
CA TYR A 232 0.22 10.17 -27.97
C TYR A 232 1.18 10.60 -29.08
N SER A 233 0.69 10.78 -30.31
CA SER A 233 1.51 11.14 -31.47
C SER A 233 2.14 12.52 -31.34
N ILE A 234 1.43 13.50 -30.77
CA ILE A 234 1.93 14.86 -30.55
C ILE A 234 3.05 14.86 -29.49
N TYR A 235 2.80 14.24 -28.33
CA TYR A 235 3.68 14.40 -27.16
C TYR A 235 4.72 13.29 -26.99
N ARG A 236 4.76 12.25 -27.84
CA ARG A 236 5.75 11.16 -27.75
C ARG A 236 7.22 11.61 -27.89
N LYS A 237 7.47 12.79 -28.50
CA LYS A 237 8.79 13.36 -28.67
C LYS A 237 9.19 14.25 -27.50
N ASP A 238 8.26 14.69 -26.69
CA ASP A 238 8.51 15.47 -25.48
C ASP A 238 9.08 14.58 -24.39
N LYS A 239 10.33 14.85 -23.97
CA LYS A 239 11.05 14.02 -22.99
C LYS A 239 10.42 14.09 -21.60
N GLU A 240 9.91 15.25 -21.18
CA GLU A 240 9.31 15.46 -19.88
C GLU A 240 7.96 14.75 -19.78
N ILE A 241 7.09 14.97 -20.76
CA ILE A 241 5.77 14.32 -20.81
C ILE A 241 5.90 12.80 -20.91
N ARG A 242 6.85 12.30 -21.72
CA ARG A 242 7.07 10.86 -21.92
C ARG A 242 7.47 10.12 -20.63
N ARG A 243 8.12 10.80 -19.70
CA ARG A 243 8.55 10.24 -18.41
C ARG A 243 7.38 10.11 -17.42
N THR A 244 6.29 10.84 -17.63
CA THR A 244 5.15 10.85 -16.72
C THR A 244 4.46 9.50 -16.65
N LYS A 245 3.89 9.19 -15.50
CA LYS A 245 3.07 7.98 -15.27
C LYS A 245 1.86 7.96 -16.22
N GLU A 246 1.23 9.08 -16.40
CA GLU A 246 0.04 9.25 -17.23
C GLU A 246 0.32 8.96 -18.71
N PHE A 247 1.48 9.35 -19.24
CA PHE A 247 1.88 9.03 -20.61
C PHE A 247 2.12 7.54 -20.80
N LYS A 248 2.77 6.89 -19.83
CA LYS A 248 2.99 5.43 -19.86
C LYS A 248 1.67 4.67 -19.78
N LEU A 249 0.72 5.14 -18.96
CA LEU A 249 -0.63 4.56 -18.88
C LEU A 249 -1.42 4.74 -20.18
N LEU A 250 -1.33 5.91 -20.83
CA LEU A 250 -1.94 6.10 -22.15
C LEU A 250 -1.37 5.14 -23.18
N ALA A 251 -0.05 4.98 -23.25
CA ALA A 251 0.60 4.06 -24.17
C ALA A 251 0.15 2.60 -23.93
N ARG A 252 0.08 2.17 -22.67
CA ARG A 252 -0.44 0.86 -22.27
C ARG A 252 -1.88 0.67 -22.72
N MET A 253 -2.76 1.61 -22.37
CA MET A 253 -4.18 1.57 -22.71
C MET A 253 -4.38 1.48 -24.23
N LEU A 254 -3.69 2.30 -25.03
CA LEU A 254 -3.79 2.27 -26.48
C LEU A 254 -3.36 0.91 -27.08
N LYS A 255 -2.28 0.30 -26.54
CA LYS A 255 -1.82 -1.03 -26.94
C LYS A 255 -2.87 -2.10 -26.62
N GLU A 256 -3.46 -2.05 -25.44
CA GLU A 256 -4.46 -3.01 -24.96
C GLU A 256 -5.79 -2.90 -25.70
N GLN A 257 -6.17 -1.70 -26.16
CA GLN A 257 -7.43 -1.44 -26.85
C GLN A 257 -7.35 -1.56 -28.38
N LYS A 258 -6.14 -1.66 -28.96
CA LYS A 258 -5.94 -1.67 -30.42
C LYS A 258 -6.58 -2.91 -31.06
N GLY A 259 -7.48 -2.69 -32.02
CA GLY A 259 -8.10 -3.74 -32.84
C GLY A 259 -9.04 -4.69 -32.09
N LYS A 260 -9.39 -4.41 -30.83
CA LYS A 260 -10.22 -5.32 -30.02
C LYS A 260 -11.68 -4.88 -29.97
N SER A 261 -12.57 -5.83 -30.26
CA SER A 261 -14.02 -5.66 -30.00
C SER A 261 -14.28 -5.69 -28.49
N SER A 262 -15.47 -5.19 -28.06
CA SER A 262 -15.86 -5.20 -26.64
C SER A 262 -15.85 -6.57 -25.97
N LYS A 263 -15.88 -7.66 -26.77
CA LYS A 263 -15.96 -9.04 -26.27
C LYS A 263 -14.58 -9.68 -25.98
N HIS A 264 -13.47 -9.05 -26.38
CA HIS A 264 -12.13 -9.68 -26.34
C HIS A 264 -11.06 -8.85 -25.64
N ILE A 265 -11.44 -8.06 -24.63
CA ILE A 265 -10.47 -7.34 -23.79
C ILE A 265 -9.89 -8.32 -22.79
N SER A 266 -8.55 -8.39 -22.71
CA SER A 266 -7.86 -9.25 -21.75
C SER A 266 -8.23 -8.90 -20.31
N PRO A 267 -8.39 -9.88 -19.41
CA PRO A 267 -8.54 -9.65 -17.99
C PRO A 267 -7.40 -8.84 -17.35
N ASP A 268 -6.20 -8.92 -17.94
CA ASP A 268 -5.01 -8.16 -17.50
C ASP A 268 -4.98 -6.72 -18.01
N SER A 269 -5.95 -6.30 -18.82
CA SER A 269 -6.01 -4.93 -19.32
C SER A 269 -6.28 -3.94 -18.18
N LEU A 270 -5.91 -2.69 -18.41
CA LEU A 270 -6.15 -1.57 -17.47
C LEU A 270 -7.63 -1.52 -17.06
N GLN A 271 -7.90 -1.70 -15.77
CA GLN A 271 -9.25 -1.65 -15.20
C GLN A 271 -9.58 -0.27 -14.61
N ASN A 272 -8.58 0.41 -14.05
CA ASN A 272 -8.71 1.76 -13.51
C ASN A 272 -7.36 2.50 -13.58
N PRO A 273 -7.28 3.72 -14.14
CA PRO A 273 -6.03 4.49 -14.16
C PRO A 273 -5.50 4.90 -12.78
N THR A 274 -6.33 4.84 -11.74
CA THR A 274 -5.91 5.11 -10.35
C THR A 274 -5.17 3.91 -9.75
N ASP A 275 -5.61 2.70 -10.11
CA ASP A 275 -5.04 1.43 -9.68
C ASP A 275 -4.71 0.57 -10.91
N PRO A 276 -3.58 0.86 -11.59
CA PRO A 276 -3.26 0.27 -12.89
C PRO A 276 -2.88 -1.21 -12.82
N ASP A 277 -2.56 -1.73 -11.64
CA ASP A 277 -2.11 -3.11 -11.44
C ASP A 277 -3.27 -4.05 -11.10
N ALA A 278 -4.42 -3.50 -10.69
CA ALA A 278 -5.63 -4.28 -10.47
C ALA A 278 -6.11 -4.95 -11.77
N THR A 279 -6.40 -6.25 -11.70
CA THR A 279 -6.84 -7.05 -12.83
C THR A 279 -8.26 -7.58 -12.63
N TYR A 280 -8.87 -8.06 -13.72
CA TYR A 280 -10.24 -8.56 -13.71
C TYR A 280 -10.27 -10.09 -13.63
N ARG A 281 -11.09 -10.64 -12.72
CA ARG A 281 -11.39 -12.07 -12.64
C ARG A 281 -12.88 -12.29 -12.42
N LYS A 282 -13.43 -13.31 -13.07
CA LYS A 282 -14.79 -13.79 -12.84
C LYS A 282 -14.73 -15.12 -12.09
N LYS A 283 -15.36 -15.20 -10.91
CA LYS A 283 -15.51 -16.44 -10.13
C LYS A 283 -17.01 -16.71 -9.97
N GLY A 284 -17.51 -17.74 -10.63
CA GLY A 284 -18.95 -18.01 -10.72
C GLY A 284 -19.72 -16.85 -11.36
N LYS A 285 -20.69 -16.30 -10.65
CA LYS A 285 -21.48 -15.13 -11.09
C LYS A 285 -20.88 -13.78 -10.68
N LYS A 286 -19.87 -13.76 -9.78
CA LYS A 286 -19.28 -12.53 -9.25
C LYS A 286 -18.10 -12.07 -10.09
N LYS A 287 -18.02 -10.76 -10.34
CA LYS A 287 -16.93 -10.07 -11.04
C LYS A 287 -16.05 -9.35 -10.01
N HIS A 288 -14.76 -9.67 -10.00
CA HIS A 288 -13.77 -9.07 -9.11
C HIS A 288 -12.77 -8.25 -9.91
N ILE A 289 -12.45 -7.05 -9.41
CA ILE A 289 -11.35 -6.21 -9.90
C ILE A 289 -10.44 -5.98 -8.70
N GLY A 290 -9.18 -6.35 -8.83
CA GLY A 290 -8.22 -6.24 -7.72
C GLY A 290 -7.11 -7.27 -7.83
N TYR A 291 -6.84 -7.94 -6.72
CA TYR A 291 -5.69 -8.80 -6.50
C TYR A 291 -6.10 -10.13 -5.88
N THR A 292 -5.20 -11.09 -5.91
CA THR A 292 -5.30 -12.34 -5.16
C THR A 292 -4.19 -12.36 -4.12
N ALA A 293 -4.54 -12.58 -2.86
CA ALA A 293 -3.57 -12.86 -1.81
C ALA A 293 -3.56 -14.37 -1.56
N ASN A 294 -2.42 -14.99 -1.72
CA ASN A 294 -2.16 -16.37 -1.32
C ASN A 294 -1.59 -16.34 0.09
N ILE A 295 -2.23 -17.02 1.03
CA ILE A 295 -1.83 -17.06 2.43
C ILE A 295 -1.33 -18.47 2.74
N ILE A 296 -0.15 -18.56 3.33
CA ILE A 296 0.47 -19.79 3.79
C ILE A 296 0.26 -19.87 5.29
N GLU A 297 -0.54 -20.84 5.72
CA GLU A 297 -0.84 -21.12 7.12
C GLU A 297 -0.13 -22.40 7.54
N LYS A 298 0.62 -22.32 8.62
CA LYS A 298 1.22 -23.46 9.33
C LYS A 298 0.39 -23.76 10.56
N PHE A 299 0.08 -25.01 10.81
CA PHE A 299 -0.76 -25.37 11.94
C PHE A 299 -0.42 -26.74 12.52
N ASP A 300 -0.77 -26.90 13.79
CA ASP A 300 -0.86 -28.17 14.50
C ASP A 300 -2.24 -28.28 15.16
N ASP A 301 -2.46 -29.31 15.99
CA ASP A 301 -3.75 -29.55 16.66
C ASP A 301 -4.20 -28.40 17.58
N LYS A 302 -3.29 -27.55 18.04
CA LYS A 302 -3.54 -26.50 19.04
C LYS A 302 -3.35 -25.09 18.52
N ASN A 303 -2.39 -24.90 17.62
CA ASN A 303 -1.93 -23.59 17.20
C ASN A 303 -2.00 -23.43 15.69
N ARG A 304 -2.23 -22.19 15.25
CA ARG A 304 -2.21 -21.80 13.83
C ARG A 304 -1.45 -20.50 13.68
N MET A 305 -0.70 -20.39 12.58
CA MET A 305 0.04 -19.18 12.27
C MET A 305 0.14 -18.97 10.77
N ILE A 306 -0.06 -17.74 10.32
CA ILE A 306 0.26 -17.33 8.97
C ILE A 306 1.78 -17.16 8.91
N GLU A 307 2.47 -17.98 8.11
CA GLU A 307 3.91 -17.96 7.94
C GLU A 307 4.35 -17.01 6.83
N GLY A 308 3.51 -16.83 5.83
CA GLY A 308 3.79 -15.94 4.71
C GLY A 308 2.54 -15.64 3.89
N TYR A 309 2.66 -14.62 3.05
CA TYR A 309 1.65 -14.28 2.07
C TYR A 309 2.30 -13.79 0.78
N ASP A 310 1.60 -13.96 -0.33
CA ASP A 310 1.99 -13.47 -1.64
C ASP A 310 0.83 -12.73 -2.28
N LEU A 311 1.06 -11.48 -2.69
CA LEU A 311 0.05 -10.63 -3.31
C LEU A 311 0.29 -10.60 -4.82
N GLN A 312 -0.61 -11.19 -5.57
CA GLN A 312 -0.52 -11.33 -7.02
C GLN A 312 -1.70 -10.68 -7.75
N LYS A 313 -1.53 -10.49 -9.05
CA LYS A 313 -2.63 -10.11 -9.93
C LYS A 313 -3.75 -11.14 -9.86
N ASN A 314 -5.00 -10.67 -9.97
CA ASN A 314 -6.19 -11.54 -9.91
C ASN A 314 -6.23 -12.63 -11.00
N THR A 315 -5.47 -12.42 -12.07
CA THR A 315 -5.31 -13.35 -13.20
C THR A 315 -4.25 -14.41 -12.98
N TYR A 316 -3.48 -14.31 -11.89
CA TYR A 316 -2.47 -15.31 -11.54
C TYR A 316 -3.15 -16.66 -11.23
N SER A 317 -2.56 -17.76 -11.72
CA SER A 317 -3.07 -19.11 -11.48
C SER A 317 -2.30 -19.78 -10.36
N ASP A 318 -3.02 -20.35 -9.42
CA ASP A 318 -2.47 -21.09 -8.26
C ASP A 318 -1.71 -22.38 -8.68
N GLN A 319 -1.70 -22.68 -9.99
CA GLN A 319 -1.08 -23.91 -10.55
C GLN A 319 0.29 -23.68 -11.21
N LYS A 320 0.91 -22.53 -10.99
CA LYS A 320 2.25 -22.24 -11.54
C LYS A 320 3.27 -22.05 -10.45
#